data_f5dde59f362fa40fe05192ab59d48ba0
#
_entry.id   f5dde59f362fa40fe05192ab59d48ba0
#
_cell.length_a   1.000
_cell.length_b   1.000
_cell.length_c   1.000
_cell.angle_alpha   90.00
_cell.angle_beta   90.00
_cell.angle_gamma   90.00
#
_symmetry.space_group_name_H-M   'P 1'
#
loop_
_entity.id
_entity.type
_entity.pdbx_description
1 polymer ?
#
loop_
_entity_poly.entity_id
_entity_poly.type
_entity_poly.pdbx_seq_one_letter_code
_entity_poly.pdbx_strand_id
1 'polypeptide(L)'
;MNFPFYIAKRYLFAKKSHNVINVISGISVAGIALASFALVCTLSVFNGFNDLVATLFTKFDPELKIVAAQGELFDIDNCAVEEISQLPFVEDYSYSLEEQALVQYRNTQQIVVIKGVEESFYSTSGIEDILRGNGIFMLTDAVCEYGIPGMGVISNLGSGIQPAEPFKLY
;
A
#
# COMPACT_ATOMS: atom_id res chain seq x y z
N MET A 1 -16.16 46.19 -0.32
CA MET A 1 -16.77 45.60 0.91
C MET A 1 -18.23 45.34 0.63
N ASN A 2 -18.64 44.05 0.72
CA ASN A 2 -20.03 43.69 0.46
C ASN A 2 -20.92 44.16 1.59
N PHE A 3 -21.78 45.12 1.32
CA PHE A 3 -22.71 45.73 2.26
C PHE A 3 -23.54 44.71 3.08
N PRO A 4 -24.03 43.60 2.49
CA PRO A 4 -24.74 42.58 3.22
C PRO A 4 -23.88 41.92 4.30
N PHE A 5 -22.60 41.68 4.03
CA PHE A 5 -21.65 41.07 4.99
C PHE A 5 -21.37 42.02 6.17
N TYR A 6 -21.26 43.31 5.91
CA TYR A 6 -21.09 44.28 6.96
C TYR A 6 -22.31 44.38 7.90
N ILE A 7 -23.52 44.31 7.36
CA ILE A 7 -24.76 44.29 8.11
C ILE A 7 -24.83 43.00 8.96
N ALA A 8 -24.55 41.84 8.38
CA ALA A 8 -24.58 40.55 9.06
C ALA A 8 -23.60 40.53 10.24
N LYS A 9 -22.35 40.99 10.05
CA LYS A 9 -21.35 41.09 11.09
C LYS A 9 -21.79 42.03 12.23
N ARG A 10 -22.38 43.20 11.90
CA ARG A 10 -22.87 44.15 12.89
C ARG A 10 -24.04 43.60 13.71
N TYR A 11 -24.95 42.82 13.08
CA TYR A 11 -26.06 42.16 13.80
C TYR A 11 -25.59 41.04 14.72
N LEU A 12 -24.60 40.26 14.31
CA LEU A 12 -24.02 39.17 15.10
C LEU A 12 -23.35 39.68 16.40
N PHE A 13 -22.69 40.85 16.33
CA PHE A 13 -21.92 41.40 17.43
C PHE A 13 -22.59 42.61 18.12
N ALA A 14 -23.82 42.98 17.75
CA ALA A 14 -24.51 44.09 18.35
C ALA A 14 -24.97 43.75 19.77
N LYS A 15 -24.46 44.52 20.72
CA LYS A 15 -24.77 44.46 22.13
C LYS A 15 -26.19 45.00 22.39
N LYS A 16 -27.24 44.21 22.09
CA LYS A 16 -28.60 44.52 22.47
C LYS A 16 -29.18 43.38 23.32
N SER A 17 -29.63 43.75 24.42
CA SER A 17 -30.54 43.27 25.48
C SER A 17 -31.17 41.88 25.48
N HIS A 18 -30.88 40.97 24.56
CA HIS A 18 -31.35 39.58 24.59
C HIS A 18 -30.20 38.59 24.33
N ASN A 19 -29.44 38.32 25.40
CA ASN A 19 -28.34 37.34 25.38
C ASN A 19 -28.74 35.96 24.87
N VAL A 20 -30.02 35.57 24.96
CA VAL A 20 -30.51 34.25 24.56
C VAL A 20 -30.39 34.00 23.07
N ILE A 21 -30.76 34.98 22.22
CA ILE A 21 -30.71 34.84 20.76
C ILE A 21 -29.23 34.72 20.28
N ASN A 22 -28.34 35.50 20.86
CA ASN A 22 -26.91 35.44 20.50
C ASN A 22 -26.27 34.11 20.93
N VAL A 23 -26.69 33.58 22.09
CA VAL A 23 -26.20 32.29 22.58
C VAL A 23 -26.70 31.16 21.67
N ILE A 24 -27.98 31.14 21.28
CA ILE A 24 -28.53 30.14 20.36
C ILE A 24 -27.83 30.19 18.99
N SER A 25 -27.63 31.41 18.44
CA SER A 25 -26.90 31.58 17.18
C SER A 25 -25.46 31.12 17.30
N GLY A 26 -24.78 31.41 18.43
CA GLY A 26 -23.42 30.93 18.67
C GLY A 26 -23.31 29.43 18.76
N ILE A 27 -24.25 28.74 19.43
CA ILE A 27 -24.31 27.30 19.52
C ILE A 27 -24.56 26.67 18.13
N SER A 28 -25.44 27.26 17.33
CA SER A 28 -25.73 26.79 15.99
C SER A 28 -24.49 26.89 15.06
N VAL A 29 -23.78 28.02 15.11
CA VAL A 29 -22.55 28.20 14.36
C VAL A 29 -21.46 27.23 14.80
N ALA A 30 -21.29 27.03 16.12
CA ALA A 30 -20.35 26.08 16.67
C ALA A 30 -20.70 24.64 16.27
N GLY A 31 -21.97 24.28 16.27
CA GLY A 31 -22.44 22.96 15.84
C GLY A 31 -22.12 22.69 14.37
N ILE A 32 -22.40 23.65 13.48
CA ILE A 32 -22.08 23.53 12.05
C ILE A 32 -20.57 23.46 11.83
N ALA A 33 -19.80 24.28 12.55
CA ALA A 33 -18.35 24.30 12.43
C ALA A 33 -17.74 22.94 12.87
N LEU A 34 -18.20 22.38 13.99
CA LEU A 34 -17.78 21.06 14.48
C LEU A 34 -18.15 19.94 13.50
N ALA A 35 -19.38 19.97 12.99
CA ALA A 35 -19.82 18.96 12.01
C ALA A 35 -18.98 19.00 10.72
N SER A 36 -18.74 20.20 10.18
CA SER A 36 -17.90 20.39 9.00
C SER A 36 -16.47 19.97 9.23
N PHE A 37 -15.91 20.32 10.39
CA PHE A 37 -14.56 19.91 10.80
C PHE A 37 -14.44 18.38 10.89
N ALA A 38 -15.38 17.74 11.57
CA ALA A 38 -15.39 16.29 11.70
C ALA A 38 -15.48 15.57 10.33
N LEU A 39 -16.31 16.11 9.43
CA LEU A 39 -16.46 15.57 8.08
C LEU A 39 -15.16 15.69 7.26
N VAL A 40 -14.52 16.86 7.30
CA VAL A 40 -13.23 17.08 6.61
C VAL A 40 -12.15 16.17 7.19
N CYS A 41 -12.06 16.04 8.51
CA CYS A 41 -11.09 15.14 9.14
C CYS A 41 -11.32 13.67 8.71
N THR A 42 -12.56 13.22 8.72
CA THR A 42 -12.89 11.84 8.34
C THR A 42 -12.55 11.57 6.87
N LEU A 43 -12.89 12.48 5.96
CA LEU A 43 -12.55 12.36 4.55
C LEU A 43 -11.03 12.39 4.32
N SER A 44 -10.31 13.25 5.04
CA SER A 44 -8.85 13.34 4.93
C SER A 44 -8.16 12.04 5.38
N VAL A 45 -8.61 11.46 6.50
CA VAL A 45 -8.10 10.17 6.98
C VAL A 45 -8.42 9.06 5.99
N PHE A 46 -9.64 9.03 5.48
CA PHE A 46 -10.07 8.01 4.51
C PHE A 46 -9.28 8.09 3.21
N ASN A 47 -9.08 9.29 2.66
CA ASN A 47 -8.29 9.48 1.45
C ASN A 47 -6.82 9.08 1.68
N GLY A 48 -6.22 9.52 2.79
CA GLY A 48 -4.85 9.14 3.12
C GLY A 48 -4.68 7.63 3.33
N PHE A 49 -5.68 6.97 3.91
CA PHE A 49 -5.68 5.51 4.04
C PHE A 49 -5.79 4.81 2.69
N ASN A 50 -6.68 5.28 1.80
CA ASN A 50 -6.80 4.73 0.46
C ASN A 50 -5.52 4.87 -0.35
N ASP A 51 -4.85 6.03 -0.29
CA ASP A 51 -3.58 6.25 -0.97
C ASP A 51 -2.49 5.32 -0.44
N LEU A 52 -2.45 5.11 0.88
CA LEU A 52 -1.50 4.21 1.51
C LEU A 52 -1.75 2.76 1.09
N VAL A 53 -3.00 2.32 1.11
CA VAL A 53 -3.39 0.97 0.66
C VAL A 53 -3.07 0.79 -0.83
N ALA A 54 -3.47 1.73 -1.67
CA ALA A 54 -3.15 1.69 -3.09
C ALA A 54 -1.63 1.58 -3.33
N THR A 55 -0.83 2.40 -2.66
CA THR A 55 0.63 2.36 -2.81
C THR A 55 1.24 1.03 -2.38
N LEU A 56 0.76 0.43 -1.27
CA LEU A 56 1.30 -0.82 -0.77
C LEU A 56 0.94 -2.03 -1.65
N PHE A 57 -0.28 -2.06 -2.20
CA PHE A 57 -0.74 -3.19 -3.00
C PHE A 57 -0.36 -3.05 -4.48
N THR A 58 -0.44 -1.86 -5.06
CA THR A 58 -0.15 -1.66 -6.49
C THR A 58 1.34 -1.80 -6.81
N LYS A 59 2.22 -1.54 -5.84
CA LYS A 59 3.68 -1.63 -6.04
C LYS A 59 4.22 -3.06 -6.03
N PHE A 60 3.54 -3.97 -5.37
CA PHE A 60 3.95 -5.37 -5.27
C PHE A 60 3.19 -6.28 -6.23
N ASP A 61 1.91 -6.00 -6.45
CA ASP A 61 1.05 -6.77 -7.34
C ASP A 61 0.96 -6.08 -8.71
N PRO A 62 1.04 -6.85 -9.80
CA PRO A 62 0.89 -6.31 -11.16
C PRO A 62 -0.55 -5.83 -11.37
N GLU A 63 -0.74 -4.89 -12.30
CA GLU A 63 -2.07 -4.42 -12.69
C GLU A 63 -2.91 -5.54 -13.31
N LEU A 64 -2.27 -6.48 -13.98
CA LEU A 64 -2.90 -7.66 -14.56
C LEU A 64 -2.10 -8.92 -14.25
N LYS A 65 -2.76 -9.93 -13.68
CA LYS A 65 -2.16 -11.23 -13.39
C LYS A 65 -2.88 -12.31 -14.21
N ILE A 66 -2.11 -13.04 -15.01
CA ILE A 66 -2.61 -14.21 -15.74
C ILE A 66 -2.34 -15.44 -14.88
N VAL A 67 -3.38 -16.20 -14.60
CA VAL A 67 -3.30 -17.43 -13.79
C VAL A 67 -3.91 -18.61 -14.54
N ALA A 68 -3.51 -19.82 -14.17
CA ALA A 68 -4.10 -21.03 -14.72
C ALA A 68 -5.61 -21.09 -14.45
N ALA A 69 -6.40 -21.43 -15.45
CA ALA A 69 -7.84 -21.65 -15.28
C ALA A 69 -8.16 -22.92 -14.48
N GLN A 70 -7.27 -23.90 -14.50
CA GLN A 70 -7.34 -25.14 -13.73
C GLN A 70 -5.93 -25.53 -13.27
N GLY A 71 -5.79 -25.89 -11.99
CA GLY A 71 -4.49 -26.19 -11.39
C GLY A 71 -3.78 -24.95 -10.87
N GLU A 72 -2.56 -25.12 -10.40
CA GLU A 72 -1.74 -24.04 -9.80
C GLU A 72 -0.77 -23.44 -10.82
N LEU A 73 -0.39 -24.21 -11.82
CA LEU A 73 0.61 -23.85 -12.82
C LEU A 73 0.04 -24.01 -14.23
N PHE A 74 0.57 -23.26 -15.14
CA PHE A 74 0.34 -23.43 -16.57
C PHE A 74 1.69 -23.47 -17.31
N ASP A 75 1.69 -24.17 -18.45
CA ASP A 75 2.86 -24.27 -19.30
C ASP A 75 3.00 -23.00 -20.14
N ILE A 76 4.13 -22.33 -20.01
CA ILE A 76 4.44 -21.07 -20.70
C ILE A 76 4.45 -21.29 -22.23
N ASP A 77 4.93 -22.43 -22.69
CA ASP A 77 5.03 -22.76 -24.14
C ASP A 77 3.65 -22.88 -24.79
N ASN A 78 2.62 -23.17 -24.01
CA ASN A 78 1.23 -23.28 -24.48
C ASN A 78 0.41 -22.01 -24.31
N CYS A 79 1.00 -20.94 -23.80
CA CYS A 79 0.32 -19.69 -23.56
C CYS A 79 0.68 -18.66 -24.65
N ALA A 80 -0.30 -17.91 -25.12
CA ALA A 80 -0.11 -16.82 -26.10
C ALA A 80 0.58 -15.59 -25.50
N VAL A 81 1.62 -15.79 -24.66
CA VAL A 81 2.33 -14.69 -23.99
C VAL A 81 3.00 -13.79 -25.00
N GLU A 82 3.59 -14.34 -26.07
CA GLU A 82 4.21 -13.54 -27.13
C GLU A 82 3.19 -12.66 -27.85
N GLU A 83 1.96 -13.14 -28.06
CA GLU A 83 0.89 -12.36 -28.67
C GLU A 83 0.42 -11.24 -27.72
N ILE A 84 0.36 -11.53 -26.42
CA ILE A 84 -0.03 -10.56 -25.40
C ILE A 84 1.04 -9.46 -25.25
N SER A 85 2.31 -9.83 -25.29
CA SER A 85 3.42 -8.88 -25.18
C SER A 85 3.48 -7.86 -26.32
N GLN A 86 2.91 -8.20 -27.49
CA GLN A 86 2.86 -7.32 -28.66
C GLN A 86 1.68 -6.34 -28.63
N LEU A 87 0.81 -6.41 -27.63
CA LEU A 87 -0.34 -5.53 -27.53
C LEU A 87 0.12 -4.10 -27.16
N PRO A 88 -0.44 -3.06 -27.79
CA PRO A 88 0.04 -1.68 -27.62
C PRO A 88 -0.19 -1.07 -26.24
N PHE A 89 -0.93 -1.76 -25.38
CA PHE A 89 -1.19 -1.35 -23.98
C PHE A 89 -0.43 -2.18 -22.95
N VAL A 90 0.38 -3.16 -23.39
CA VAL A 90 1.29 -3.91 -22.51
C VAL A 90 2.65 -3.25 -22.57
N GLU A 91 3.08 -2.67 -21.48
CA GLU A 91 4.35 -1.96 -21.37
C GLU A 91 5.49 -2.94 -21.08
N ASP A 92 5.25 -3.87 -20.14
CA ASP A 92 6.22 -4.89 -19.76
C ASP A 92 5.51 -6.10 -19.13
N TYR A 93 6.20 -7.24 -19.02
CA TYR A 93 5.69 -8.42 -18.35
C TYR A 93 6.82 -9.20 -17.67
N SER A 94 6.49 -9.92 -16.62
CA SER A 94 7.42 -10.84 -15.97
C SER A 94 6.72 -12.12 -15.51
N TYR A 95 7.47 -13.21 -15.47
CA TYR A 95 6.99 -14.46 -14.91
C TYR A 95 7.17 -14.49 -13.41
N SER A 96 6.21 -15.09 -12.72
CA SER A 96 6.32 -15.32 -11.28
C SER A 96 5.73 -16.68 -10.91
N LEU A 97 6.36 -17.32 -9.94
CA LEU A 97 5.91 -18.58 -9.35
C LEU A 97 5.62 -18.32 -7.86
N GLU A 98 4.42 -18.65 -7.41
CA GLU A 98 4.03 -18.50 -6.01
C GLU A 98 3.73 -19.87 -5.40
N GLU A 99 4.46 -20.21 -4.33
CA GLU A 99 4.35 -21.49 -3.62
C GLU A 99 4.36 -21.29 -2.12
N GLN A 100 3.67 -22.16 -1.39
CA GLN A 100 3.77 -22.20 0.06
C GLN A 100 4.95 -23.04 0.48
N ALA A 101 5.79 -22.50 1.35
CA ALA A 101 6.95 -23.21 1.88
C ALA A 101 7.09 -22.99 3.39
N LEU A 102 7.75 -23.92 4.03
CA LEU A 102 8.17 -23.79 5.43
C LEU A 102 9.56 -23.19 5.47
N VAL A 103 9.66 -21.98 5.96
CA VAL A 103 10.94 -21.31 6.20
C VAL A 103 11.39 -21.59 7.62
N GLN A 104 12.60 -22.10 7.74
CA GLN A 104 13.28 -22.26 9.04
C GLN A 104 14.46 -21.31 9.13
N TYR A 105 14.51 -20.57 10.22
CA TYR A 105 15.64 -19.75 10.60
C TYR A 105 16.02 -20.06 12.05
N ARG A 106 17.23 -20.57 12.27
CA ARG A 106 17.65 -21.09 13.57
C ARG A 106 16.67 -22.14 14.12
N ASN A 107 16.00 -21.83 15.22
CA ASN A 107 15.03 -22.71 15.88
C ASN A 107 13.57 -22.29 15.61
N THR A 108 13.35 -21.28 14.82
CA THR A 108 11.99 -20.78 14.51
C THR A 108 11.61 -21.22 13.11
N GLN A 109 10.37 -21.66 12.97
CA GLN A 109 9.77 -22.09 11.70
C GLN A 109 8.50 -21.29 11.43
N GLN A 110 8.27 -20.95 10.18
CA GLN A 110 7.07 -20.25 9.74
C GLN A 110 6.67 -20.69 8.35
N ILE A 111 5.38 -20.89 8.14
CA ILE A 111 4.83 -21.08 6.79
C ILE A 111 4.73 -19.69 6.14
N VAL A 112 5.27 -19.59 4.93
CA VAL A 112 5.30 -18.37 4.13
C VAL A 112 4.88 -18.69 2.70
N VAL A 113 4.44 -17.68 1.97
CA VAL A 113 4.31 -17.74 0.52
C VAL A 113 5.60 -17.20 -0.06
N ILE A 114 6.27 -18.00 -0.87
CA ILE A 114 7.46 -17.60 -1.62
C ILE A 114 7.02 -17.22 -3.02
N LYS A 115 7.44 -16.05 -3.47
CA LYS A 115 7.26 -15.58 -4.84
C LYS A 115 8.60 -15.59 -5.53
N GLY A 116 8.82 -16.58 -6.40
CA GLY A 116 9.95 -16.60 -7.32
C GLY A 116 9.66 -15.65 -8.48
N VAL A 117 10.63 -14.81 -8.80
CA VAL A 117 10.50 -13.79 -9.85
C VAL A 117 11.77 -13.74 -10.68
N GLU A 118 11.64 -13.25 -11.90
CA GLU A 118 12.77 -12.97 -12.78
C GLU A 118 13.43 -11.61 -12.46
N GLU A 119 14.61 -11.37 -13.01
CA GLU A 119 15.29 -10.07 -12.87
C GLU A 119 14.47 -8.92 -13.46
N SER A 120 13.70 -9.19 -14.50
CA SER A 120 12.77 -8.23 -15.12
C SER A 120 11.71 -7.70 -14.16
N PHE A 121 11.38 -8.45 -13.11
CA PHE A 121 10.44 -8.03 -12.08
C PHE A 121 10.84 -6.73 -11.37
N TYR A 122 12.15 -6.46 -11.30
CA TYR A 122 12.64 -5.22 -10.71
C TYR A 122 12.23 -3.98 -11.51
N SER A 123 12.33 -4.05 -12.83
CA SER A 123 11.94 -2.93 -13.71
C SER A 123 10.43 -2.81 -13.87
N THR A 124 9.71 -3.94 -13.83
CA THR A 124 8.26 -4.02 -14.05
C THR A 124 7.45 -3.67 -12.80
N SER A 125 8.03 -3.92 -11.62
CA SER A 125 7.38 -3.64 -10.34
C SER A 125 7.97 -2.40 -9.65
N GLY A 126 7.16 -1.67 -8.90
CA GLY A 126 7.64 -0.59 -8.04
C GLY A 126 8.24 -1.07 -6.71
N ILE A 127 8.91 -2.24 -6.68
CA ILE A 127 9.39 -2.86 -5.46
C ILE A 127 10.42 -2.00 -4.71
N GLU A 128 11.19 -1.18 -5.43
CA GLU A 128 12.14 -0.24 -4.82
C GLU A 128 11.49 0.71 -3.81
N ASP A 129 10.30 1.19 -4.13
CA ASP A 129 9.59 2.18 -3.30
C ASP A 129 9.11 1.61 -1.98
N ILE A 130 8.99 0.28 -1.87
CA ILE A 130 8.52 -0.40 -0.66
C ILE A 130 9.64 -1.06 0.14
N LEU A 131 10.86 -1.11 -0.40
CA LEU A 131 12.02 -1.59 0.35
C LEU A 131 12.29 -0.68 1.55
N ARG A 132 12.45 -1.28 2.72
CA ARG A 132 12.72 -0.55 3.96
C ARG A 132 14.21 -0.52 4.27
N GLY A 133 14.67 0.61 4.81
CA GLY A 133 16.07 0.83 5.16
C GLY A 133 16.95 1.07 3.93
N ASN A 134 18.16 0.55 3.94
CA ASN A 134 19.09 0.57 2.80
C ASN A 134 19.00 -0.74 1.99
N GLY A 135 17.80 -1.33 1.91
CA GLY A 135 17.58 -2.57 1.17
C GLY A 135 17.88 -2.37 -0.31
N ILE A 136 18.61 -3.31 -0.88
CA ILE A 136 18.87 -3.40 -2.32
C ILE A 136 18.10 -4.62 -2.81
N PHE A 137 17.42 -4.47 -3.93
CA PHE A 137 16.80 -5.62 -4.61
C PHE A 137 17.91 -6.38 -5.34
N MET A 138 18.28 -7.53 -4.80
CA MET A 138 19.25 -8.44 -5.40
C MET A 138 18.80 -9.87 -5.12
N LEU A 139 18.61 -10.66 -6.16
CA LEU A 139 18.15 -12.05 -6.05
C LEU A 139 19.32 -13.03 -6.14
N THR A 140 20.35 -12.71 -6.86
CA THR A 140 21.50 -13.59 -7.03
C THR A 140 22.81 -12.80 -7.07
N ASP A 141 23.84 -13.44 -6.62
CA ASP A 141 25.24 -13.01 -6.72
C ASP A 141 26.07 -14.20 -7.26
N ALA A 142 27.31 -13.98 -7.58
CA ALA A 142 28.23 -15.03 -8.06
C ALA A 142 28.35 -16.25 -7.13
N VAL A 143 27.95 -16.13 -5.88
CA VAL A 143 28.14 -17.13 -4.79
C VAL A 143 26.84 -17.57 -4.15
N CYS A 144 25.84 -16.71 -4.03
CA CYS A 144 24.65 -16.94 -3.23
C CYS A 144 23.36 -16.49 -3.94
N GLU A 145 22.28 -17.16 -3.61
CA GLU A 145 20.92 -16.73 -3.93
C GLU A 145 20.32 -16.01 -2.72
N TYR A 146 19.59 -14.94 -2.95
CA TYR A 146 19.04 -14.08 -1.93
C TYR A 146 17.51 -14.06 -2.00
N GLY A 147 16.90 -13.95 -0.84
CA GLY A 147 15.47 -13.71 -0.72
C GLY A 147 15.20 -12.41 0.04
N ILE A 148 14.16 -11.71 -0.35
CA ILE A 148 13.71 -10.47 0.30
C ILE A 148 12.53 -10.82 1.19
N PRO A 149 12.74 -10.96 2.52
CA PRO A 149 11.66 -11.31 3.42
C PRO A 149 10.75 -10.12 3.69
N GLY A 150 9.45 -10.38 3.70
CA GLY A 150 8.47 -9.39 4.14
C GLY A 150 8.61 -9.08 5.64
N MET A 151 8.19 -7.88 6.04
CA MET A 151 8.27 -7.41 7.43
C MET A 151 7.60 -8.35 8.43
N GLY A 152 6.50 -9.00 8.06
CA GLY A 152 5.83 -10.01 8.89
C GLY A 152 6.70 -11.24 9.14
N VAL A 153 7.42 -11.71 8.13
CA VAL A 153 8.35 -12.84 8.25
C VAL A 153 9.50 -12.48 9.19
N ILE A 154 10.09 -11.29 9.00
CA ILE A 154 11.18 -10.79 9.86
C ILE A 154 10.72 -10.70 11.32
N SER A 155 9.53 -10.15 11.56
CA SER A 155 8.98 -9.99 12.91
C SER A 155 8.75 -11.33 13.61
N ASN A 156 8.26 -12.33 12.89
CA ASN A 156 7.92 -13.63 13.44
C ASN A 156 9.14 -14.55 13.62
N LEU A 157 10.12 -14.46 12.72
CA LEU A 157 11.37 -15.23 12.83
C LEU A 157 12.36 -14.65 13.86
N GLY A 158 12.07 -13.48 14.40
CA GLY A 158 12.85 -12.79 15.42
C GLY A 158 13.71 -11.67 14.86
N SER A 159 13.74 -10.56 15.60
CA SER A 159 14.47 -9.34 15.26
C SER A 159 15.98 -9.57 15.33
N GLY A 160 16.60 -10.02 14.29
CA GLY A 160 18.04 -10.27 14.30
C GLY A 160 18.47 -11.17 13.15
N ILE A 161 17.79 -11.09 12.02
CA ILE A 161 18.24 -11.77 10.81
C ILE A 161 19.62 -11.21 10.45
N GLN A 162 20.61 -12.08 10.55
CA GLN A 162 21.97 -11.75 10.18
C GLN A 162 22.23 -12.23 8.76
N PRO A 163 22.81 -11.42 7.90
CA PRO A 163 23.07 -11.79 6.50
C PRO A 163 23.94 -13.04 6.31
N ALA A 164 24.64 -13.44 7.35
CA ALA A 164 25.54 -14.58 7.33
C ALA A 164 24.87 -15.95 7.61
N GLU A 165 23.59 -15.96 8.01
CA GLU A 165 22.90 -17.22 8.33
C GLU A 165 21.85 -17.53 7.26
N PRO A 166 21.95 -18.67 6.54
CA PRO A 166 21.02 -19.02 5.50
C PRO A 166 19.66 -19.44 6.06
N PHE A 167 18.61 -19.09 5.33
CA PHE A 167 17.28 -19.69 5.51
C PHE A 167 17.25 -21.11 4.95
N LYS A 168 16.55 -21.99 5.62
CA LYS A 168 16.23 -23.31 5.08
C LYS A 168 14.79 -23.32 4.62
N LEU A 169 14.58 -23.77 3.39
CA LEU A 169 13.26 -23.91 2.76
C LEU A 169 12.91 -25.39 2.66
N TYR A 170 11.64 -25.72 3.01
CA TYR A 170 11.09 -27.07 2.93
C TYR A 170 9.71 -27.04 2.27
#